data_b00578f4f26f6da779a05d23d47bdbaf
#
_entry.id   b00578f4f26f6da779a05d23d47bdbaf
#
_cell.length_a   1.000
_cell.length_b   1.000
_cell.length_c   1.000
_cell.angle_alpha   90.00
_cell.angle_beta   90.00
_cell.angle_gamma   90.00
#
_symmetry.space_group_name_H-M   'P 1'
#
loop_
_entity.id
_entity.type
_entity.pdbx_description
1 polymer ?
#
loop_
_entity_poly.entity_id
_entity_poly.type
_entity_poly.pdbx_seq_one_letter_code
_entity_poly.pdbx_strand_id
1 'polypeptide(L)'
;MNKMQDNTDRSLGKSSEEIINECMVLSALDSTALALESGLRKDQIIISCKVSRPLHLIAVYRELAKRTDQPLHLGLTEAGMGIKGLVWSAAAMGALLNEGIGDTIRVSLTPRPGGDRREEVYAACEMLQALGLRSFAPSVTACPGCGRTTSTTFQELAERTQDYIREMMPTWKVRYEGVEDMTLAVMGCVVNGPGESKAANIGISLPGTGEEPSCPIYIDGQHVKTLRGTYDELAIEFRQIVDTYVERKYARVVPARAPQRGCRVGDPAGQV
;
A
#
# COMPACT_ATOMS: atom_id res chain seq x y z
N MET A 1 -17.28 21.08 -29.32
CA MET A 1 -17.24 22.51 -28.93
C MET A 1 -15.81 22.89 -28.57
N ASN A 2 -15.31 24.02 -29.13
CA ASN A 2 -13.93 24.43 -28.83
C ASN A 2 -13.86 25.21 -27.51
N LYS A 3 -13.52 24.50 -26.42
CA LYS A 3 -13.46 25.08 -25.07
C LYS A 3 -12.43 26.21 -24.90
N MET A 4 -11.34 26.20 -25.69
CA MET A 4 -10.35 27.29 -25.68
C MET A 4 -10.95 28.56 -26.25
N GLN A 5 -11.67 28.49 -27.39
CA GLN A 5 -12.35 29.61 -27.99
C GLN A 5 -13.45 30.16 -27.08
N ASP A 6 -14.26 29.26 -26.49
CA ASP A 6 -15.32 29.63 -25.54
C ASP A 6 -14.78 30.40 -24.34
N ASN A 7 -13.60 29.98 -23.81
CA ASN A 7 -12.93 30.67 -22.69
C ASN A 7 -12.54 32.10 -23.07
N THR A 8 -12.04 32.29 -24.28
CA THR A 8 -11.65 33.61 -24.80
C THR A 8 -12.87 34.47 -25.04
N ASP A 9 -13.87 33.95 -25.77
CA ASP A 9 -15.07 34.68 -26.17
C ASP A 9 -15.91 35.15 -24.97
N ARG A 10 -15.95 34.34 -23.91
CA ARG A 10 -16.68 34.65 -22.67
C ARG A 10 -15.84 35.30 -21.58
N SER A 11 -14.56 35.52 -21.80
CA SER A 11 -13.61 36.09 -20.83
C SER A 11 -13.63 35.33 -19.49
N LEU A 12 -13.70 34.01 -19.54
CA LEU A 12 -13.83 33.17 -18.34
C LEU A 12 -12.55 33.12 -17.48
N GLY A 13 -11.41 33.57 -18.01
CA GLY A 13 -10.15 33.70 -17.31
C GLY A 13 -9.49 32.38 -16.90
N LYS A 14 -9.97 31.24 -17.45
CA LYS A 14 -9.40 29.90 -17.15
C LYS A 14 -8.06 29.72 -17.85
N SER A 15 -7.11 29.11 -17.14
CA SER A 15 -5.86 28.66 -17.73
C SER A 15 -6.09 27.52 -18.74
N SER A 16 -5.14 27.30 -19.64
CA SER A 16 -5.17 26.17 -20.57
C SER A 16 -5.26 24.82 -19.84
N GLU A 17 -4.61 24.69 -18.69
CA GLU A 17 -4.64 23.50 -17.87
C GLU A 17 -6.03 23.22 -17.27
N GLU A 18 -6.70 24.24 -16.76
CA GLU A 18 -8.08 24.14 -16.26
C GLU A 18 -9.06 23.75 -17.36
N ILE A 19 -8.88 24.27 -18.57
CA ILE A 19 -9.70 23.91 -19.70
C ILE A 19 -9.48 22.45 -20.11
N ILE A 20 -8.23 21.98 -20.14
CA ILE A 20 -7.90 20.58 -20.44
C ILE A 20 -8.51 19.64 -19.39
N ASN A 21 -8.39 19.97 -18.11
CA ASN A 21 -8.99 19.18 -17.04
C ASN A 21 -10.52 19.11 -17.17
N GLU A 22 -11.18 20.23 -17.48
CA GLU A 22 -12.62 20.27 -17.74
C GLU A 22 -13.01 19.42 -18.96
N CYS A 23 -12.25 19.50 -20.05
CA CYS A 23 -12.48 18.67 -21.23
C CYS A 23 -12.38 17.18 -20.92
N MET A 24 -11.42 16.79 -20.09
CA MET A 24 -11.24 15.39 -19.66
C MET A 24 -12.44 14.90 -18.86
N VAL A 25 -12.91 15.68 -17.90
CA VAL A 25 -14.11 15.37 -17.10
C VAL A 25 -15.35 15.22 -18.01
N LEU A 26 -15.59 16.17 -18.90
CA LEU A 26 -16.71 16.13 -19.83
C LEU A 26 -16.63 14.90 -20.73
N SER A 27 -15.46 14.62 -21.32
CA SER A 27 -15.25 13.46 -22.18
C SER A 27 -15.54 12.14 -21.43
N ALA A 28 -15.16 12.03 -20.17
CA ALA A 28 -15.46 10.85 -19.37
C ALA A 28 -16.96 10.67 -19.12
N LEU A 29 -17.66 11.76 -18.81
CA LEU A 29 -19.12 11.74 -18.59
C LEU A 29 -19.88 11.43 -19.89
N ASP A 30 -19.51 12.06 -20.99
CA ASP A 30 -20.13 11.83 -22.31
C ASP A 30 -19.89 10.38 -22.76
N SER A 31 -18.68 9.87 -22.58
CA SER A 31 -18.34 8.46 -22.89
C SER A 31 -19.13 7.47 -22.01
N THR A 32 -19.37 7.82 -20.76
CA THR A 32 -20.18 7.00 -19.84
C THR A 32 -21.64 6.98 -20.30
N ALA A 33 -22.19 8.14 -20.67
CA ALA A 33 -23.57 8.23 -21.20
C ALA A 33 -23.72 7.39 -22.49
N LEU A 34 -22.79 7.53 -23.43
CA LEU A 34 -22.80 6.76 -24.67
C LEU A 34 -22.68 5.26 -24.42
N ALA A 35 -21.88 4.82 -23.43
CA ALA A 35 -21.75 3.42 -23.06
C ALA A 35 -23.08 2.85 -22.54
N LEU A 36 -23.80 3.61 -21.70
CA LEU A 36 -25.12 3.24 -21.21
C LEU A 36 -26.16 3.19 -22.33
N GLU A 37 -26.19 4.17 -23.22
CA GLU A 37 -27.05 4.20 -24.42
C GLU A 37 -26.76 3.02 -25.35
N SER A 38 -25.52 2.55 -25.41
CA SER A 38 -25.09 1.38 -26.19
C SER A 38 -25.42 0.05 -25.52
N GLY A 39 -26.07 0.05 -24.35
CA GLY A 39 -26.57 -1.12 -23.68
C GLY A 39 -25.68 -1.70 -22.56
N LEU A 40 -24.59 -1.02 -22.18
CA LEU A 40 -23.82 -1.40 -20.98
C LEU A 40 -24.64 -1.10 -19.73
N ARG A 41 -24.56 -2.00 -18.73
CA ARG A 41 -25.16 -1.74 -17.42
C ARG A 41 -24.22 -0.87 -16.57
N LYS A 42 -24.79 -0.13 -15.62
CA LYS A 42 -24.05 0.73 -14.67
C LYS A 42 -22.93 -0.01 -13.95
N ASP A 43 -23.17 -1.28 -13.57
CA ASP A 43 -22.22 -2.14 -12.86
C ASP A 43 -21.08 -2.69 -13.74
N GLN A 44 -21.07 -2.38 -15.01
CA GLN A 44 -20.02 -2.76 -15.98
C GLN A 44 -19.07 -1.61 -16.32
N ILE A 45 -19.26 -0.45 -15.73
CA ILE A 45 -18.51 0.76 -16.07
C ILE A 45 -17.66 1.21 -14.89
N ILE A 46 -16.40 1.47 -15.14
CA ILE A 46 -15.47 2.15 -14.23
C ILE A 46 -14.76 3.27 -14.99
N ILE A 47 -14.65 4.44 -14.39
CA ILE A 47 -14.04 5.60 -15.03
C ILE A 47 -12.57 5.74 -14.64
N SER A 48 -11.70 6.01 -15.60
CA SER A 48 -10.28 6.29 -15.38
C SER A 48 -9.81 7.48 -16.20
N CYS A 49 -9.49 8.60 -15.54
CA CYS A 49 -8.95 9.83 -16.12
C CYS A 49 -7.51 10.06 -15.66
N LYS A 50 -6.56 9.37 -16.30
CA LYS A 50 -5.15 9.44 -15.90
C LYS A 50 -4.45 10.64 -16.51
N VAL A 51 -3.69 11.33 -15.68
CA VAL A 51 -2.81 12.46 -16.06
C VAL A 51 -1.42 12.23 -15.49
N SER A 52 -0.43 12.99 -16.03
CA SER A 52 0.98 12.84 -15.63
C SER A 52 1.37 13.71 -14.43
N ARG A 53 0.54 14.66 -14.01
CA ARG A 53 0.84 15.59 -12.91
C ARG A 53 -0.08 15.38 -11.71
N PRO A 54 0.45 15.27 -10.48
CA PRO A 54 -0.32 15.04 -9.27
C PRO A 54 -1.48 16.02 -9.07
N LEU A 55 -1.24 17.33 -9.18
CA LEU A 55 -2.27 18.35 -8.94
C LEU A 55 -3.41 18.30 -9.97
N HIS A 56 -3.10 17.95 -11.21
CA HIS A 56 -4.13 17.79 -12.25
C HIS A 56 -4.97 16.55 -11.97
N LEU A 57 -4.35 15.45 -11.54
CA LEU A 57 -5.10 14.25 -11.15
C LEU A 57 -6.10 14.57 -10.04
N ILE A 58 -5.64 15.26 -9.00
CA ILE A 58 -6.47 15.66 -7.87
C ILE A 58 -7.63 16.53 -8.33
N ALA A 59 -7.37 17.55 -9.16
CA ALA A 59 -8.40 18.44 -9.67
C ALA A 59 -9.45 17.70 -10.51
N VAL A 60 -9.02 16.84 -11.44
CA VAL A 60 -9.92 16.05 -12.31
C VAL A 60 -10.81 15.12 -11.50
N TYR A 61 -10.24 14.36 -10.57
CA TYR A 61 -11.03 13.38 -9.81
C TYR A 61 -11.94 14.00 -8.74
N ARG A 62 -11.55 15.12 -8.13
CA ARG A 62 -12.45 15.90 -7.27
C ARG A 62 -13.67 16.42 -8.04
N GLU A 63 -13.49 16.81 -9.29
CA GLU A 63 -14.60 17.26 -10.13
C GLU A 63 -15.45 16.08 -10.62
N LEU A 64 -14.84 14.96 -11.02
CA LEU A 64 -15.56 13.74 -11.38
C LEU A 64 -16.42 13.22 -10.23
N ALA A 65 -15.87 13.13 -9.03
CA ALA A 65 -16.57 12.61 -7.84
C ALA A 65 -17.85 13.41 -7.49
N LYS A 66 -17.94 14.69 -7.89
CA LYS A 66 -19.14 15.50 -7.73
C LYS A 66 -20.21 15.22 -8.80
N ARG A 67 -19.85 14.61 -9.92
CA ARG A 67 -20.67 14.56 -11.14
C ARG A 67 -21.04 13.16 -11.58
N THR A 68 -20.50 12.13 -10.92
CA THR A 68 -20.80 10.72 -11.22
C THR A 68 -20.77 9.87 -9.95
N ASP A 69 -21.58 8.84 -9.94
CA ASP A 69 -21.59 7.76 -8.94
C ASP A 69 -20.94 6.48 -9.48
N GLN A 70 -20.30 6.55 -10.65
CA GLN A 70 -19.54 5.43 -11.20
C GLN A 70 -18.23 5.22 -10.42
N PRO A 71 -17.80 3.97 -10.22
CA PRO A 71 -16.51 3.68 -9.62
C PRO A 71 -15.35 4.37 -10.34
N LEU A 72 -14.42 4.90 -9.57
CA LEU A 72 -13.28 5.65 -10.07
C LEU A 72 -11.98 4.86 -9.92
N HIS A 73 -11.26 4.67 -11.01
CA HIS A 73 -9.95 4.04 -11.03
C HIS A 73 -8.84 5.09 -11.03
N LEU A 74 -8.17 5.24 -9.89
CA LEU A 74 -7.08 6.21 -9.76
C LEU A 74 -5.77 5.69 -10.34
N GLY A 75 -4.99 6.57 -10.91
CA GLY A 75 -3.64 6.26 -11.34
C GLY A 75 -2.98 7.44 -12.02
N LEU A 76 -1.74 7.71 -11.65
CA LEU A 76 -0.90 8.67 -12.36
C LEU A 76 -0.26 7.96 -13.56
N THR A 77 -0.28 8.58 -14.73
CA THR A 77 0.48 8.10 -15.90
C THR A 77 1.87 8.71 -15.90
N GLU A 78 2.87 7.98 -16.40
CA GLU A 78 4.25 8.50 -16.53
C GLU A 78 4.82 9.06 -15.22
N ALA A 79 4.51 8.43 -14.08
CA ALA A 79 4.99 8.90 -12.78
C ALA A 79 6.52 8.93 -12.68
N GLY A 80 7.20 8.03 -13.40
CA GLY A 80 8.65 7.95 -13.48
C GLY A 80 9.24 6.77 -12.73
N MET A 81 10.56 6.78 -12.57
CA MET A 81 11.33 5.68 -11.95
C MET A 81 11.54 5.93 -10.45
N GLY A 82 11.64 4.84 -9.69
CA GLY A 82 12.10 4.85 -8.30
C GLY A 82 11.38 5.85 -7.41
N ILE A 83 12.12 6.62 -6.63
CA ILE A 83 11.60 7.58 -5.64
C ILE A 83 10.64 8.60 -6.28
N LYS A 84 10.98 9.14 -7.46
CA LYS A 84 10.09 10.11 -8.13
C LYS A 84 8.71 9.50 -8.40
N GLY A 85 8.69 8.31 -9.00
CA GLY A 85 7.44 7.63 -9.34
C GLY A 85 6.60 7.29 -8.11
N LEU A 86 7.24 6.82 -7.03
CA LEU A 86 6.58 6.50 -5.77
C LEU A 86 5.99 7.76 -5.12
N VAL A 87 6.79 8.80 -4.95
CA VAL A 87 6.37 10.06 -4.30
C VAL A 87 5.24 10.74 -5.08
N TRP A 88 5.34 10.81 -6.40
CA TRP A 88 4.29 11.44 -7.22
C TRP A 88 2.99 10.65 -7.19
N SER A 89 3.07 9.31 -7.25
CA SER A 89 1.89 8.44 -7.15
C SER A 89 1.23 8.57 -5.77
N ALA A 90 2.03 8.54 -4.70
CA ALA A 90 1.54 8.67 -3.33
C ALA A 90 0.91 10.05 -3.07
N ALA A 91 1.54 11.13 -3.54
CA ALA A 91 1.02 12.49 -3.37
C ALA A 91 -0.32 12.68 -4.10
N ALA A 92 -0.45 12.16 -5.32
CA ALA A 92 -1.66 12.30 -6.12
C ALA A 92 -2.82 11.44 -5.58
N MET A 93 -2.58 10.13 -5.43
CA MET A 93 -3.62 9.19 -5.04
C MET A 93 -3.91 9.25 -3.54
N GLY A 94 -2.90 9.49 -2.70
CA GLY A 94 -3.07 9.62 -1.26
C GLY A 94 -3.99 10.78 -0.87
N ALA A 95 -3.89 11.92 -1.54
CA ALA A 95 -4.80 13.04 -1.31
C ALA A 95 -6.26 12.67 -1.62
N LEU A 96 -6.50 12.02 -2.77
CA LEU A 96 -7.84 11.59 -3.18
C LEU A 96 -8.41 10.50 -2.28
N LEU A 97 -7.62 9.48 -1.98
CA LEU A 97 -8.02 8.37 -1.11
C LEU A 97 -8.38 8.86 0.31
N ASN A 98 -7.64 9.84 0.84
CA ASN A 98 -7.95 10.45 2.15
C ASN A 98 -9.26 11.24 2.14
N GLU A 99 -9.72 11.67 0.97
CA GLU A 99 -11.02 12.32 0.75
C GLU A 99 -12.15 11.33 0.44
N GLY A 100 -11.88 10.02 0.44
CA GLY A 100 -12.82 8.98 0.08
C GLY A 100 -13.08 8.86 -1.43
N ILE A 101 -12.19 9.41 -2.26
CA ILE A 101 -12.29 9.38 -3.72
C ILE A 101 -11.38 8.29 -4.28
N GLY A 102 -11.97 7.31 -4.97
CA GLY A 102 -11.27 6.22 -5.64
C GLY A 102 -11.66 4.85 -5.10
N ASP A 103 -12.01 3.95 -6.00
CA ASP A 103 -12.47 2.59 -5.70
C ASP A 103 -11.41 1.54 -6.02
N THR A 104 -10.59 1.82 -7.02
CA THR A 104 -9.42 1.01 -7.38
C THR A 104 -8.25 1.91 -7.71
N ILE A 105 -7.03 1.41 -7.52
CA ILE A 105 -5.80 2.18 -7.77
C ILE A 105 -4.81 1.41 -8.63
N ARG A 106 -3.97 2.13 -9.34
CA ARG A 106 -2.82 1.60 -10.04
C ARG A 106 -1.61 2.53 -9.87
N VAL A 107 -0.55 2.01 -9.31
CA VAL A 107 0.78 2.64 -9.34
C VAL A 107 1.44 2.26 -10.67
N SER A 108 2.00 3.23 -11.39
CA SER A 108 2.68 3.02 -12.67
C SER A 108 4.11 3.53 -12.58
N LEU A 109 5.05 2.63 -12.34
CA LEU A 109 6.47 2.94 -12.28
C LEU A 109 7.16 2.53 -13.57
N THR A 110 8.15 3.30 -13.98
CA THR A 110 9.11 2.85 -14.98
C THR A 110 10.08 1.88 -14.29
N PRO A 111 10.11 0.58 -14.64
CA PRO A 111 10.97 -0.37 -13.98
C PRO A 111 12.44 -0.12 -14.33
N ARG A 112 13.35 -0.46 -13.43
CA ARG A 112 14.76 -0.59 -13.76
C ARG A 112 14.97 -1.79 -14.68
N PRO A 113 15.97 -1.80 -15.56
CA PRO A 113 16.33 -3.01 -16.30
C PRO A 113 16.53 -4.20 -15.34
N GLY A 114 15.80 -5.28 -15.55
CA GLY A 114 15.81 -6.45 -14.65
C GLY A 114 15.09 -6.26 -13.31
N GLY A 115 14.44 -5.13 -13.07
CA GLY A 115 13.71 -4.84 -11.83
C GLY A 115 12.42 -5.64 -11.70
N ASP A 116 11.97 -5.79 -10.45
CA ASP A 116 10.75 -6.51 -10.11
C ASP A 116 9.50 -5.67 -10.40
N ARG A 117 8.66 -6.12 -11.33
CA ARG A 117 7.40 -5.44 -11.67
C ARG A 117 6.38 -5.46 -10.52
N ARG A 118 6.56 -6.32 -9.53
CA ARG A 118 5.69 -6.37 -8.34
C ARG A 118 5.85 -5.15 -7.43
N GLU A 119 6.94 -4.36 -7.59
CA GLU A 119 7.15 -3.11 -6.85
C GLU A 119 5.95 -2.15 -6.96
N GLU A 120 5.27 -2.12 -8.11
CA GLU A 120 4.07 -1.31 -8.33
C GLU A 120 2.91 -1.74 -7.40
N VAL A 121 2.75 -3.05 -7.20
CA VAL A 121 1.73 -3.61 -6.31
C VAL A 121 2.10 -3.38 -4.85
N TYR A 122 3.36 -3.58 -4.49
CA TYR A 122 3.83 -3.32 -3.13
C TYR A 122 3.64 -1.85 -2.75
N ALA A 123 3.99 -0.93 -3.64
CA ALA A 123 3.78 0.50 -3.43
C ALA A 123 2.30 0.86 -3.27
N ALA A 124 1.40 0.22 -4.02
CA ALA A 124 -0.04 0.42 -3.88
C ALA A 124 -0.55 -0.11 -2.53
N CYS A 125 -0.09 -1.29 -2.10
CA CYS A 125 -0.43 -1.86 -0.80
C CYS A 125 0.06 -0.98 0.35
N GLU A 126 1.32 -0.53 0.31
CA GLU A 126 1.90 0.35 1.32
C GLU A 126 1.15 1.70 1.41
N MET A 127 0.73 2.26 0.28
CA MET A 127 -0.05 3.49 0.26
C MET A 127 -1.40 3.32 0.97
N LEU A 128 -2.13 2.24 0.69
CA LEU A 128 -3.41 1.95 1.34
C LEU A 128 -3.23 1.64 2.84
N GLN A 129 -2.15 0.96 3.19
CA GLN A 129 -1.82 0.62 4.57
C GLN A 129 -1.40 1.88 5.37
N ALA A 130 -0.59 2.76 4.78
CA ALA A 130 -0.18 4.02 5.39
C ALA A 130 -1.38 4.97 5.67
N LEU A 131 -2.43 4.89 4.86
CA LEU A 131 -3.67 5.65 5.05
C LEU A 131 -4.68 4.94 5.98
N GLY A 132 -4.37 3.76 6.51
CA GLY A 132 -5.27 2.98 7.36
C GLY A 132 -6.53 2.46 6.62
N LEU A 133 -6.51 2.44 5.29
CA LEU A 133 -7.65 2.00 4.49
C LEU A 133 -7.71 0.47 4.36
N ARG A 134 -6.56 -0.18 4.35
CA ARG A 134 -6.46 -1.63 4.23
C ARG A 134 -5.09 -2.13 4.67
N SER A 135 -5.06 -3.23 5.44
CA SER A 135 -3.81 -3.93 5.80
C SER A 135 -3.55 -5.10 4.87
N PHE A 136 -2.29 -5.32 4.52
CA PHE A 136 -1.87 -6.39 3.62
C PHE A 136 -0.82 -7.31 4.23
N ALA A 137 0.05 -6.75 5.08
CA ALA A 137 1.12 -7.46 5.77
C ALA A 137 1.49 -6.75 7.08
N PRO A 138 2.08 -7.45 8.06
CA PRO A 138 2.65 -6.84 9.24
C PRO A 138 3.60 -5.69 8.91
N SER A 139 3.47 -4.59 9.65
CA SER A 139 4.35 -3.44 9.49
C SER A 139 5.62 -3.62 10.30
N VAL A 140 6.78 -3.41 9.69
CA VAL A 140 8.09 -3.41 10.36
C VAL A 140 8.63 -2.00 10.41
N THR A 141 8.67 -1.42 11.59
CA THR A 141 9.29 -0.12 11.84
C THR A 141 10.74 -0.33 12.25
N ALA A 142 11.65 0.38 11.58
CA ALA A 142 13.07 0.42 11.95
C ALA A 142 13.50 1.86 12.19
N CYS A 143 14.42 2.08 13.11
CA CYS A 143 14.97 3.42 13.33
C CYS A 143 15.84 3.86 12.14
N PRO A 144 15.97 5.17 11.87
CA PRO A 144 16.75 5.66 10.74
C PRO A 144 18.28 5.52 10.93
N GLY A 145 18.75 5.11 12.11
CA GLY A 145 20.16 5.11 12.47
C GLY A 145 20.66 6.54 12.76
N CYS A 146 20.82 6.86 14.02
CA CYS A 146 21.42 8.15 14.44
C CYS A 146 22.89 7.95 14.84
N GLY A 147 23.57 9.01 15.28
CA GLY A 147 24.96 8.95 15.74
C GLY A 147 25.25 7.99 16.92
N ARG A 148 24.23 7.37 17.50
CA ARG A 148 24.35 6.31 18.52
C ARG A 148 24.50 4.91 17.93
N THR A 149 24.29 4.77 16.63
CA THR A 149 24.30 3.47 15.94
C THR A 149 25.28 3.53 14.79
N THR A 150 26.42 2.86 14.94
CA THR A 150 27.45 2.77 13.90
C THR A 150 27.45 1.42 13.18
N SER A 151 26.71 0.43 13.69
CA SER A 151 26.56 -0.88 13.05
C SER A 151 25.37 -0.90 12.10
N THR A 152 25.44 -1.76 11.09
CA THR A 152 24.33 -2.03 10.14
C THR A 152 23.41 -3.15 10.62
N THR A 153 23.72 -3.77 11.74
CA THR A 153 23.06 -4.97 12.24
C THR A 153 21.54 -4.83 12.35
N PHE A 154 21.05 -3.68 12.84
CA PHE A 154 19.62 -3.46 12.96
C PHE A 154 18.94 -3.29 11.60
N GLN A 155 19.64 -2.68 10.62
CA GLN A 155 19.15 -2.53 9.25
C GLN A 155 19.01 -3.89 8.58
N GLU A 156 20.04 -4.73 8.71
CA GLU A 156 20.05 -6.10 8.18
C GLU A 156 18.94 -6.96 8.84
N LEU A 157 18.73 -6.82 10.15
CA LEU A 157 17.68 -7.54 10.86
C LEU A 157 16.29 -7.06 10.41
N ALA A 158 16.11 -5.75 10.23
CA ALA A 158 14.85 -5.19 9.73
C ALA A 158 14.54 -5.69 8.31
N GLU A 159 15.53 -5.66 7.42
CA GLU A 159 15.39 -6.16 6.05
C GLU A 159 15.05 -7.66 6.04
N ARG A 160 15.81 -8.49 6.74
CA ARG A 160 15.51 -9.94 6.87
C ARG A 160 14.12 -10.20 7.47
N THR A 161 13.70 -9.38 8.42
CA THR A 161 12.36 -9.50 9.02
C THR A 161 11.26 -9.16 8.00
N GLN A 162 11.43 -8.09 7.23
CA GLN A 162 10.49 -7.72 6.16
C GLN A 162 10.41 -8.81 5.08
N ASP A 163 11.54 -9.34 4.66
CA ASP A 163 11.58 -10.39 3.64
C ASP A 163 10.92 -11.68 4.17
N TYR A 164 11.19 -12.04 5.42
CA TYR A 164 10.55 -13.18 6.07
C TYR A 164 9.02 -13.02 6.14
N ILE A 165 8.53 -11.87 6.56
CA ILE A 165 7.10 -11.59 6.60
C ILE A 165 6.50 -11.71 5.18
N ARG A 166 7.15 -11.15 4.18
CA ARG A 166 6.70 -11.24 2.78
C ARG A 166 6.62 -12.68 2.27
N GLU A 167 7.58 -13.51 2.66
CA GLU A 167 7.59 -14.94 2.35
C GLU A 167 6.45 -15.68 3.03
N MET A 168 6.19 -15.38 4.32
CA MET A 168 5.20 -16.08 5.13
C MET A 168 3.76 -15.62 4.90
N MET A 169 3.53 -14.39 4.47
CA MET A 169 2.19 -13.82 4.32
C MET A 169 1.21 -14.67 3.51
N PRO A 170 1.58 -15.29 2.37
CA PRO A 170 0.67 -16.17 1.64
C PRO A 170 0.14 -17.34 2.48
N THR A 171 0.99 -17.86 3.37
CA THR A 171 0.63 -18.95 4.29
C THR A 171 -0.14 -18.44 5.51
N TRP A 172 0.33 -17.36 6.11
CA TRP A 172 -0.29 -16.77 7.31
C TRP A 172 -1.70 -16.28 7.04
N LYS A 173 -1.91 -15.57 5.95
CA LYS A 173 -3.22 -15.02 5.56
C LYS A 173 -4.30 -16.09 5.37
N VAL A 174 -3.91 -17.33 5.06
CA VAL A 174 -4.85 -18.47 4.94
C VAL A 174 -5.17 -19.07 6.30
N ARG A 175 -4.22 -19.02 7.24
CA ARG A 175 -4.31 -19.70 8.55
C ARG A 175 -4.77 -18.80 9.68
N TYR A 176 -4.43 -17.51 9.62
CA TYR A 176 -4.54 -16.57 10.72
C TYR A 176 -5.30 -15.33 10.26
N GLU A 177 -6.38 -15.00 10.94
CA GLU A 177 -7.16 -13.80 10.67
C GLU A 177 -6.58 -12.60 11.42
N GLY A 178 -6.38 -11.48 10.72
CA GLY A 178 -5.87 -10.23 11.31
C GLY A 178 -4.34 -10.21 11.50
N VAL A 179 -3.60 -11.20 11.01
CA VAL A 179 -2.13 -11.22 11.11
C VAL A 179 -1.50 -10.04 10.37
N GLU A 180 -2.17 -9.54 9.35
CA GLU A 180 -1.77 -8.36 8.58
C GLU A 180 -1.73 -7.06 9.39
N ASP A 181 -2.42 -7.00 10.52
CA ASP A 181 -2.44 -5.82 11.41
C ASP A 181 -1.32 -5.84 12.46
N MET A 182 -0.51 -6.89 12.50
CA MET A 182 0.63 -7.00 13.42
C MET A 182 1.68 -5.93 13.14
N THR A 183 2.25 -5.39 14.21
CA THR A 183 3.33 -4.41 14.14
C THR A 183 4.60 -4.94 14.77
N LEU A 184 5.74 -4.75 14.11
CA LEU A 184 7.06 -5.10 14.60
C LEU A 184 7.94 -3.83 14.65
N ALA A 185 8.86 -3.81 15.60
CA ALA A 185 9.85 -2.74 15.75
C ALA A 185 11.26 -3.32 15.87
N VAL A 186 12.18 -2.87 15.02
CA VAL A 186 13.60 -3.23 15.04
C VAL A 186 14.43 -1.97 15.28
N MET A 187 14.91 -1.80 16.49
CA MET A 187 15.59 -0.58 16.94
C MET A 187 17.09 -0.80 17.10
N GLY A 188 17.88 0.22 16.76
CA GLY A 188 19.34 0.14 16.72
C GLY A 188 20.06 0.68 17.97
N CYS A 189 19.36 0.98 19.07
CA CYS A 189 19.97 1.31 20.35
C CYS A 189 19.03 1.03 21.51
N VAL A 190 19.57 0.81 22.71
CA VAL A 190 18.78 0.54 23.92
C VAL A 190 18.33 1.80 24.67
N VAL A 191 18.68 2.99 24.18
CA VAL A 191 18.26 4.26 24.80
C VAL A 191 16.85 4.66 24.39
N ASN A 192 16.59 4.78 23.10
CA ASN A 192 15.27 5.14 22.56
C ASN A 192 14.46 3.90 22.13
N GLY A 193 15.17 2.83 21.73
CA GLY A 193 14.58 1.62 21.23
C GLY A 193 13.50 0.98 22.11
N PRO A 194 13.70 0.88 23.44
CA PRO A 194 12.69 0.31 24.32
C PRO A 194 11.35 1.04 24.30
N GLY A 195 11.33 2.37 24.11
CA GLY A 195 10.10 3.15 23.99
C GLY A 195 9.30 2.77 22.75
N GLU A 196 9.95 2.72 21.62
CA GLU A 196 9.33 2.38 20.33
C GLU A 196 9.02 0.88 20.24
N SER A 197 9.91 0.02 20.77
CA SER A 197 9.68 -1.43 20.83
C SER A 197 8.45 -1.79 21.65
N LYS A 198 8.13 -1.04 22.71
CA LYS A 198 6.92 -1.25 23.52
C LYS A 198 5.63 -0.86 22.83
N ALA A 199 5.70 0.05 21.84
CA ALA A 199 4.53 0.48 21.09
C ALA A 199 4.10 -0.52 20.02
N ALA A 200 5.00 -1.42 19.61
CA ALA A 200 4.72 -2.50 18.67
C ALA A 200 4.22 -3.76 19.36
N ASN A 201 3.59 -4.66 18.59
CA ASN A 201 3.23 -5.99 19.10
C ASN A 201 4.47 -6.80 19.47
N ILE A 202 5.53 -6.71 18.67
CA ILE A 202 6.83 -7.32 18.95
C ILE A 202 7.91 -6.29 18.64
N GLY A 203 8.77 -6.04 19.62
CA GLY A 203 9.88 -5.12 19.44
C GLY A 203 11.20 -5.70 19.93
N ILE A 204 12.27 -5.44 19.19
CA ILE A 204 13.64 -5.73 19.57
C ILE A 204 14.47 -4.44 19.54
N SER A 205 15.28 -4.23 20.55
CA SER A 205 16.25 -3.14 20.60
C SER A 205 17.66 -3.71 20.58
N LEU A 206 18.40 -3.49 19.50
CA LEU A 206 19.80 -3.88 19.40
C LEU A 206 20.69 -2.88 20.13
N PRO A 207 21.89 -3.27 20.59
CA PRO A 207 22.82 -2.34 21.23
C PRO A 207 23.36 -1.33 20.21
N GLY A 208 23.44 -0.09 20.64
CA GLY A 208 24.15 0.97 19.94
C GLY A 208 25.65 0.94 20.18
N THR A 209 26.35 1.95 19.67
CA THR A 209 27.80 2.08 19.84
C THR A 209 28.17 2.23 21.32
N GLY A 210 29.03 1.33 21.81
CA GLY A 210 29.50 1.35 23.20
C GLY A 210 28.50 0.84 24.24
N GLU A 211 27.35 0.32 23.82
CA GLU A 211 26.36 -0.32 24.69
C GLU A 211 26.71 -1.81 24.90
N GLU A 212 26.24 -2.39 26.01
CA GLU A 212 26.38 -3.82 26.24
C GLU A 212 25.67 -4.64 25.13
N PRO A 213 26.23 -5.77 24.70
CA PRO A 213 25.64 -6.62 23.65
C PRO A 213 24.40 -7.36 24.18
N SER A 214 23.36 -6.61 24.49
CA SER A 214 22.08 -7.09 24.99
C SER A 214 20.94 -6.53 24.16
N CYS A 215 20.02 -7.43 23.74
CA CYS A 215 18.91 -7.10 22.87
C CYS A 215 17.59 -7.39 23.60
N PRO A 216 17.02 -6.43 24.33
CA PRO A 216 15.73 -6.62 24.99
C PRO A 216 14.61 -6.79 23.97
N ILE A 217 13.75 -7.79 24.23
CA ILE A 217 12.55 -8.10 23.47
C ILE A 217 11.33 -7.65 24.25
N TYR A 218 10.43 -6.98 23.56
CA TYR A 218 9.13 -6.56 24.08
C TYR A 218 8.02 -7.24 23.29
N ILE A 219 7.01 -7.73 23.99
CA ILE A 219 5.78 -8.28 23.39
C ILE A 219 4.59 -7.59 24.07
N ASP A 220 3.72 -6.99 23.26
CA ASP A 220 2.54 -6.24 23.71
C ASP A 220 2.87 -5.26 24.86
N GLY A 221 3.97 -4.53 24.71
CA GLY A 221 4.45 -3.52 25.66
C GLY A 221 5.25 -4.05 26.86
N GLN A 222 5.34 -5.36 27.06
CA GLN A 222 6.04 -5.98 28.18
C GLN A 222 7.42 -6.51 27.79
N HIS A 223 8.44 -6.26 28.60
CA HIS A 223 9.73 -6.89 28.44
C HIS A 223 9.61 -8.38 28.77
N VAL A 224 9.93 -9.25 27.82
CA VAL A 224 9.77 -10.70 28.00
C VAL A 224 11.08 -11.46 28.04
N LYS A 225 12.12 -10.98 27.37
CA LYS A 225 13.42 -11.64 27.25
C LYS A 225 14.49 -10.64 26.83
N THR A 226 15.74 -10.96 27.14
CA THR A 226 16.90 -10.25 26.57
C THR A 226 17.74 -11.27 25.80
N LEU A 227 17.91 -11.05 24.49
CA LEU A 227 18.74 -11.89 23.66
C LEU A 227 20.21 -11.46 23.74
N ARG A 228 21.10 -12.41 23.58
CA ARG A 228 22.55 -12.21 23.47
C ARG A 228 23.09 -13.24 22.48
N GLY A 229 24.08 -12.88 21.72
CA GLY A 229 24.70 -13.79 20.74
C GLY A 229 25.17 -13.08 19.50
N THR A 230 25.54 -13.86 18.52
CA THR A 230 25.88 -13.40 17.18
C THR A 230 24.64 -12.91 16.43
N TYR A 231 24.85 -12.13 15.38
CA TYR A 231 23.76 -11.64 14.55
C TYR A 231 22.83 -12.73 14.01
N ASP A 232 23.42 -13.84 13.52
CA ASP A 232 22.63 -14.95 12.98
C ASP A 232 21.79 -15.65 14.05
N GLU A 233 22.33 -15.82 15.25
CA GLU A 233 21.59 -16.37 16.38
C GLU A 233 20.43 -15.46 16.76
N LEU A 234 20.64 -14.14 16.82
CA LEU A 234 19.61 -13.15 17.11
C LEU A 234 18.50 -13.17 16.06
N ALA A 235 18.86 -13.25 14.78
CA ALA A 235 17.89 -13.27 13.69
C ALA A 235 17.02 -14.54 13.72
N ILE A 236 17.61 -15.70 14.01
CA ILE A 236 16.89 -16.97 14.15
C ILE A 236 15.94 -16.92 15.36
N GLU A 237 16.44 -16.47 16.51
CA GLU A 237 15.63 -16.39 17.73
C GLU A 237 14.49 -15.38 17.61
N PHE A 238 14.75 -14.23 16.98
CA PHE A 238 13.72 -13.21 16.74
C PHE A 238 12.63 -13.75 15.81
N ARG A 239 12.99 -14.44 14.75
CA ARG A 239 12.05 -15.13 13.87
C ARG A 239 11.18 -16.14 14.63
N GLN A 240 11.77 -16.98 15.49
CA GLN A 240 11.01 -17.94 16.30
C GLN A 240 10.02 -17.25 17.26
N ILE A 241 10.40 -16.09 17.79
CA ILE A 241 9.51 -15.29 18.64
C ILE A 241 8.32 -14.79 17.83
N VAL A 242 8.55 -14.31 16.61
CA VAL A 242 7.49 -13.86 15.68
C VAL A 242 6.54 -15.01 15.37
N ASP A 243 7.05 -16.18 14.99
CA ASP A 243 6.25 -17.35 14.67
C ASP A 243 5.38 -17.79 15.88
N THR A 244 6.00 -17.88 17.04
CA THR A 244 5.29 -18.24 18.29
C THR A 244 4.19 -17.22 18.63
N TYR A 245 4.46 -15.94 18.42
CA TYR A 245 3.48 -14.90 18.64
C TYR A 245 2.29 -15.02 17.69
N VAL A 246 2.58 -15.20 16.40
CA VAL A 246 1.56 -15.37 15.36
C VAL A 246 0.67 -16.57 15.68
N GLU A 247 1.26 -17.72 15.99
CA GLU A 247 0.53 -18.93 16.37
C GLU A 247 -0.33 -18.72 17.61
N ARG A 248 0.18 -18.03 18.63
CA ARG A 248 -0.56 -17.82 19.88
C ARG A 248 -1.66 -16.78 19.76
N LYS A 249 -1.41 -15.68 19.10
CA LYS A 249 -2.33 -14.52 19.09
C LYS A 249 -3.39 -14.64 18.00
N TYR A 250 -3.04 -15.19 16.85
CA TYR A 250 -3.91 -15.31 15.69
C TYR A 250 -4.41 -16.74 15.44
N ALA A 251 -4.29 -17.63 16.42
CA ALA A 251 -4.63 -19.07 16.37
C ALA A 251 -6.11 -19.39 16.10
N ARG A 252 -6.96 -18.44 15.80
CA ARG A 252 -8.29 -18.72 15.28
C ARG A 252 -8.13 -19.21 13.85
N VAL A 253 -8.09 -20.53 13.71
CA VAL A 253 -8.12 -21.20 12.41
C VAL A 253 -9.34 -20.67 11.64
N VAL A 254 -9.10 -19.87 10.59
CA VAL A 254 -10.15 -19.60 9.61
C VAL A 254 -10.52 -20.96 9.00
N PRO A 255 -11.75 -21.47 9.15
CA PRO A 255 -12.12 -22.69 8.48
C PRO A 255 -11.88 -22.49 7.00
N ALA A 256 -11.15 -23.41 6.37
CA ALA A 256 -10.79 -23.34 4.96
C ALA A 256 -12.03 -22.89 4.18
N ARG A 257 -11.96 -21.75 3.49
CA ARG A 257 -13.04 -21.31 2.62
C ARG A 257 -13.37 -22.45 1.70
N ALA A 258 -14.59 -22.97 1.82
CA ALA A 258 -15.08 -23.99 0.88
C ALA A 258 -14.81 -23.47 -0.54
N PRO A 259 -14.25 -24.30 -1.44
CA PRO A 259 -13.94 -23.87 -2.78
C PRO A 259 -15.20 -23.23 -3.36
N GLN A 260 -15.09 -21.96 -3.75
CA GLN A 260 -16.19 -21.28 -4.44
C GLN A 260 -16.51 -22.13 -5.63
N ARG A 261 -17.73 -22.69 -5.66
CA ARG A 261 -18.22 -23.47 -6.79
C ARG A 261 -18.07 -22.60 -8.02
N GLY A 262 -17.14 -22.99 -8.89
CA GLY A 262 -16.90 -22.31 -10.15
C GLY A 262 -18.23 -22.08 -10.84
N CYS A 263 -18.41 -20.89 -11.38
CA CYS A 263 -19.50 -20.56 -12.29
C CYS A 263 -19.51 -21.67 -13.35
N ARG A 264 -20.53 -22.54 -13.34
CA ARG A 264 -20.72 -23.48 -14.42
C ARG A 264 -21.04 -22.65 -15.65
N VAL A 265 -20.07 -22.58 -16.55
CA VAL A 265 -20.36 -22.19 -17.93
C VAL A 265 -21.40 -23.17 -18.44
N GLY A 266 -22.59 -22.66 -18.77
CA GLY A 266 -23.68 -23.47 -19.27
C GLY A 266 -23.24 -24.21 -20.53
N ASP A 267 -23.45 -25.50 -20.53
CA ASP A 267 -23.34 -26.35 -21.73
C ASP A 267 -24.25 -25.82 -22.84
N PRO A 268 -23.76 -25.60 -24.05
CA PRO A 268 -24.60 -25.35 -25.21
C PRO A 268 -24.98 -26.71 -25.83
N ALA A 269 -26.02 -27.32 -25.34
CA ALA A 269 -26.62 -28.47 -26.05
C ALA A 269 -28.13 -28.53 -25.81
N GLY A 270 -28.88 -28.21 -26.81
CA GLY A 270 -30.34 -28.35 -26.87
C GLY A 270 -30.85 -27.93 -28.23
N GLN A 271 -30.60 -28.80 -29.24
CA GLN A 271 -31.33 -28.83 -30.50
C GLN A 271 -32.84 -28.99 -30.23
N VAL A 272 -33.68 -28.21 -30.85
CA VAL A 272 -34.64 -28.51 -31.92
C VAL A 272 -35.25 -27.19 -32.35
#